data_ba0b9b7c78c12ad20a39ea9d58f8fc20
#
_entry.id   ba0b9b7c78c12ad20a39ea9d58f8fc20
#
_cell.length_a   1.000
_cell.length_b   1.000
_cell.length_c   1.000
_cell.angle_alpha   90.00
_cell.angle_beta   90.00
_cell.angle_gamma   90.00
#
_symmetry.space_group_name_H-M   'P 1'
#
loop_
_entity.id
_entity.type
_entity.pdbx_description
1 polymer ?
#
loop_
_entity_poly.entity_id
_entity_poly.type
_entity_poly.pdbx_seq_one_letter_code
_entity_poly.pdbx_strand_id
1 'polypeptide(L)'
;LSPSATVFDIGGNAVGTLQLVGHLFDSDPNLHLIHQVVVAQQAAFRQGTHKTKSRAEVSGSGRKPFRQKGTGNARCGSTRAPQMRGGGVVHGPVPRSYVHRTPKKMIKAALAGCLTNRARAGRVHIVDSFGDTPSVADALTLFQITGLSSKLLVVAQASDSVAYRSVRNIPGVRLVHVGQLNSYDVLRSDDVLFTRGAYNVFVGPSGDLAFSEDRDNPGTSLPKSPTPEDSSDATKARSSRHDDRTGA
;
A
#
# COMPACT_ATOMS: atom_id res chain seq x y z
N LEU A 1 6.70 -4.45 33.80
CA LEU A 1 8.12 -4.33 33.43
C LEU A 1 8.17 -3.58 32.09
N SER A 2 8.80 -2.41 32.07
CA SER A 2 8.96 -1.64 30.84
C SER A 2 9.77 -2.46 29.82
N PRO A 3 9.33 -2.66 28.59
CA PRO A 3 10.06 -3.42 27.59
C PRO A 3 11.39 -2.75 27.29
N SER A 4 12.45 -3.56 27.11
CA SER A 4 13.78 -3.09 26.77
C SER A 4 14.28 -3.80 25.50
N ALA A 5 15.09 -3.10 24.71
CA ALA A 5 15.73 -3.65 23.52
C ALA A 5 17.25 -3.63 23.68
N THR A 6 17.92 -4.65 23.17
CA THR A 6 19.38 -4.72 23.13
C THR A 6 19.89 -3.84 21.98
N VAL A 7 20.90 -3.04 22.26
CA VAL A 7 21.61 -2.22 21.28
C VAL A 7 22.86 -2.94 20.85
N PHE A 8 23.02 -3.16 19.54
CA PHE A 8 24.17 -3.81 18.93
C PHE A 8 25.04 -2.82 18.16
N ASP A 9 26.31 -3.06 18.13
CA ASP A 9 27.25 -2.47 17.18
C ASP A 9 27.26 -3.27 15.87
N ILE A 10 27.89 -2.75 14.81
CA ILE A 10 28.03 -3.42 13.51
C ILE A 10 28.76 -4.77 13.63
N GLY A 11 29.66 -4.92 14.61
CA GLY A 11 30.33 -6.17 14.95
C GLY A 11 29.47 -7.21 15.64
N GLY A 12 28.18 -6.92 15.91
CA GLY A 12 27.28 -7.84 16.63
C GLY A 12 27.46 -7.84 18.15
N ASN A 13 28.31 -6.99 18.71
CA ASN A 13 28.52 -6.90 20.14
C ASN A 13 27.37 -6.10 20.78
N ALA A 14 26.87 -6.57 21.92
CA ALA A 14 25.91 -5.82 22.71
C ALA A 14 26.59 -4.64 23.41
N VAL A 15 26.24 -3.42 22.99
CA VAL A 15 26.76 -2.16 23.56
C VAL A 15 25.98 -1.76 24.80
N GLY A 16 24.68 -2.13 24.87
CA GLY A 16 23.84 -1.79 26.00
C GLY A 16 22.39 -2.19 25.79
N THR A 17 21.54 -1.75 26.71
CA THR A 17 20.09 -1.94 26.63
C THR A 17 19.40 -0.59 26.66
N LEU A 18 18.41 -0.40 25.80
CA LEU A 18 17.62 0.82 25.72
C LEU A 18 16.19 0.50 26.19
N GLN A 19 15.68 1.34 27.10
CA GLN A 19 14.28 1.25 27.52
C GLN A 19 13.38 1.74 26.40
N LEU A 20 12.42 0.88 26.00
CA LEU A 20 11.47 1.23 24.96
C LEU A 20 10.34 2.10 25.54
N VAL A 21 9.84 3.04 24.74
CA VAL A 21 8.78 3.97 25.15
C VAL A 21 7.46 3.22 25.33
N GLY A 22 6.94 3.21 26.57
CA GLY A 22 5.84 2.35 27.00
C GLY A 22 4.57 2.47 26.17
N HIS A 23 4.12 3.67 25.81
CA HIS A 23 2.89 3.84 25.02
C HIS A 23 2.96 3.29 23.60
N LEU A 24 4.17 3.06 23.05
CA LEU A 24 4.39 2.46 21.74
C LEU A 24 4.66 0.95 21.79
N PHE A 25 5.29 0.49 22.89
CA PHE A 25 5.80 -0.87 23.00
C PHE A 25 5.22 -1.65 24.18
N ASP A 26 4.32 -1.04 24.97
CA ASP A 26 3.61 -1.69 26.09
C ASP A 26 2.12 -1.34 26.11
N SER A 27 1.52 -1.18 24.93
CA SER A 27 0.08 -1.08 24.75
C SER A 27 -0.58 -2.46 24.78
N ASP A 28 -1.86 -2.54 25.18
CA ASP A 28 -2.57 -3.81 25.09
C ASP A 28 -2.96 -4.15 23.64
N PRO A 29 -2.47 -5.27 23.05
CA PRO A 29 -2.70 -5.59 21.66
C PRO A 29 -4.13 -6.07 21.41
N ASN A 30 -4.92 -5.29 20.69
CA ASN A 30 -6.25 -5.70 20.23
C ASN A 30 -6.16 -6.45 18.90
N LEU A 31 -6.30 -7.78 18.93
CA LEU A 31 -6.18 -8.65 17.76
C LEU A 31 -7.22 -8.34 16.67
N HIS A 32 -8.45 -8.00 17.06
CA HIS A 32 -9.52 -7.67 16.10
C HIS A 32 -9.22 -6.38 15.34
N LEU A 33 -8.69 -5.38 16.05
CA LEU A 33 -8.26 -4.12 15.45
C LEU A 33 -7.09 -4.34 14.47
N ILE A 34 -6.09 -5.11 14.89
CA ILE A 34 -4.93 -5.46 14.05
C ILE A 34 -5.38 -6.18 12.79
N HIS A 35 -6.25 -7.19 12.93
CA HIS A 35 -6.80 -7.92 11.78
C HIS A 35 -7.52 -7.00 10.81
N GLN A 36 -8.41 -6.13 11.29
CA GLN A 36 -9.16 -5.19 10.45
C GLN A 36 -8.22 -4.24 9.68
N VAL A 37 -7.18 -3.70 10.33
CA VAL A 37 -6.21 -2.81 9.69
C VAL A 37 -5.39 -3.55 8.64
N VAL A 38 -4.93 -4.78 8.93
CA VAL A 38 -4.17 -5.59 7.97
C VAL A 38 -5.02 -5.97 6.75
N VAL A 39 -6.27 -6.37 6.94
CA VAL A 39 -7.20 -6.67 5.83
C VAL A 39 -7.44 -5.43 4.97
N ALA A 40 -7.65 -4.26 5.59
CA ALA A 40 -7.80 -2.99 4.88
C ALA A 40 -6.55 -2.64 4.06
N GLN A 41 -5.36 -2.84 4.62
CA GLN A 41 -4.09 -2.61 3.95
C GLN A 41 -3.89 -3.55 2.76
N GLN A 42 -4.15 -4.85 2.92
CA GLN A 42 -4.06 -5.82 1.83
C GLN A 42 -5.10 -5.57 0.73
N ALA A 43 -6.31 -5.15 1.10
CA ALA A 43 -7.33 -4.78 0.13
C ALA A 43 -6.90 -3.56 -0.72
N ALA A 44 -6.21 -2.59 -0.10
CA ALA A 44 -5.70 -1.41 -0.79
C ALA A 44 -4.62 -1.73 -1.86
N PHE A 45 -3.89 -2.84 -1.74
CA PHE A 45 -2.92 -3.28 -2.75
C PHE A 45 -3.57 -3.84 -4.03
N ARG A 46 -4.86 -4.17 -4.00
CA ARG A 46 -5.57 -4.71 -5.15
C ARG A 46 -5.83 -3.60 -6.16
N GLN A 47 -5.33 -3.74 -7.37
CA GLN A 47 -5.50 -2.75 -8.44
C GLN A 47 -6.96 -2.65 -8.94
N GLY A 48 -7.70 -3.76 -8.93
CA GLY A 48 -9.11 -3.80 -9.32
C GLY A 48 -9.38 -3.48 -10.80
N THR A 49 -8.46 -3.80 -11.70
CA THR A 49 -8.49 -3.44 -13.13
C THR A 49 -9.32 -4.37 -14.01
N HIS A 50 -9.91 -5.43 -13.44
CA HIS A 50 -10.73 -6.39 -14.18
C HIS A 50 -11.98 -5.71 -14.75
N LYS A 51 -12.29 -6.01 -16.01
CA LYS A 51 -13.43 -5.45 -16.72
C LYS A 51 -14.00 -6.44 -17.73
N THR A 52 -15.33 -6.46 -17.86
CA THR A 52 -16.04 -7.09 -18.95
C THR A 52 -16.87 -6.05 -19.70
N LYS A 53 -17.07 -6.28 -21.00
CA LYS A 53 -17.87 -5.35 -21.83
C LYS A 53 -19.35 -5.57 -21.59
N SER A 54 -20.07 -4.53 -21.19
CA SER A 54 -21.52 -4.50 -21.17
C SER A 54 -22.09 -4.43 -22.61
N ARG A 55 -23.41 -4.63 -22.78
CA ARG A 55 -24.05 -4.54 -24.10
C ARG A 55 -23.85 -3.20 -24.81
N ALA A 56 -23.60 -2.13 -24.06
CA ALA A 56 -23.34 -0.81 -24.64
C ALA A 56 -21.91 -0.70 -25.21
N GLU A 57 -20.96 -1.43 -24.62
CA GLU A 57 -19.53 -1.35 -24.94
C GLU A 57 -19.08 -2.36 -26.00
N VAL A 58 -19.87 -3.43 -26.22
CA VAL A 58 -19.58 -4.42 -27.27
C VAL A 58 -19.75 -3.77 -28.65
N SER A 59 -18.83 -4.02 -29.56
CA SER A 59 -18.92 -3.60 -30.96
C SER A 59 -20.11 -4.24 -31.64
N GLY A 60 -20.83 -3.49 -32.46
CA GLY A 60 -21.98 -3.95 -33.23
C GLY A 60 -23.06 -2.88 -33.37
N SER A 61 -24.15 -3.20 -34.09
CA SER A 61 -25.25 -2.27 -34.31
C SER A 61 -26.03 -2.00 -33.02
N GLY A 62 -26.27 -0.73 -32.73
CA GLY A 62 -27.21 -0.28 -31.68
C GLY A 62 -28.67 -0.30 -32.14
N ARG A 63 -28.93 -0.52 -33.44
CA ARG A 63 -30.27 -0.48 -34.01
C ARG A 63 -31.08 -1.70 -33.60
N LYS A 64 -32.38 -1.54 -33.36
CA LYS A 64 -33.33 -2.64 -33.18
C LYS A 64 -33.38 -3.48 -34.45
N PRO A 65 -33.21 -4.82 -34.39
CA PRO A 65 -33.12 -5.67 -35.59
C PRO A 65 -34.36 -5.62 -36.46
N PHE A 66 -35.53 -5.60 -35.86
CA PHE A 66 -36.84 -5.60 -36.57
C PHE A 66 -37.92 -4.91 -35.74
N ARG A 67 -39.04 -4.62 -36.35
CA ARG A 67 -40.19 -3.96 -35.68
C ARG A 67 -40.77 -4.82 -34.56
N GLN A 68 -41.42 -4.16 -33.57
CA GLN A 68 -41.88 -4.81 -32.32
C GLN A 68 -42.97 -5.90 -32.53
N LYS A 69 -43.81 -5.75 -33.56
CA LYS A 69 -44.93 -6.66 -33.88
C LYS A 69 -44.99 -6.92 -35.36
N GLY A 70 -45.73 -8.01 -35.80
CA GLY A 70 -45.99 -8.30 -37.18
C GLY A 70 -44.86 -8.96 -37.97
N THR A 71 -43.87 -9.57 -37.30
CA THR A 71 -42.78 -10.32 -37.96
C THR A 71 -42.83 -11.83 -37.75
N GLY A 72 -43.75 -12.35 -36.90
CA GLY A 72 -43.79 -13.73 -36.52
C GLY A 72 -42.66 -14.20 -35.60
N ASN A 73 -41.61 -13.41 -35.40
CA ASN A 73 -40.45 -13.72 -34.59
C ASN A 73 -40.61 -13.26 -33.15
N ALA A 74 -39.84 -13.87 -32.23
CA ALA A 74 -39.72 -13.40 -30.85
C ALA A 74 -39.20 -11.96 -30.83
N ARG A 75 -39.67 -11.17 -29.86
CA ARG A 75 -39.25 -9.77 -29.71
C ARG A 75 -37.77 -9.65 -29.40
N CYS A 76 -37.04 -8.83 -30.12
CA CYS A 76 -35.62 -8.59 -29.93
C CYS A 76 -35.33 -7.08 -29.87
N GLY A 77 -34.66 -6.65 -28.79
CA GLY A 77 -34.32 -5.22 -28.60
C GLY A 77 -32.91 -4.86 -29.10
N SER A 78 -31.98 -5.82 -29.11
CA SER A 78 -30.59 -5.57 -29.52
C SER A 78 -29.91 -6.87 -29.91
N THR A 79 -29.05 -6.82 -30.92
CA THR A 79 -28.18 -7.93 -31.32
C THR A 79 -27.02 -8.14 -30.36
N ARG A 80 -26.76 -7.18 -29.46
CA ARG A 80 -25.70 -7.22 -28.43
C ARG A 80 -26.23 -7.61 -27.06
N ALA A 81 -27.47 -8.06 -26.96
CA ALA A 81 -28.07 -8.52 -25.71
C ALA A 81 -27.31 -9.74 -25.14
N PRO A 82 -27.27 -9.96 -23.82
CA PRO A 82 -26.46 -11.02 -23.20
C PRO A 82 -26.75 -12.42 -23.69
N GLN A 83 -27.98 -12.70 -24.07
CA GLN A 83 -28.41 -14.00 -24.64
C GLN A 83 -27.93 -14.22 -26.08
N MET A 84 -27.45 -13.16 -26.75
CA MET A 84 -26.98 -13.26 -28.13
C MET A 84 -25.51 -13.69 -28.17
N ARG A 85 -25.15 -14.46 -29.19
CA ARG A 85 -23.75 -14.84 -29.45
C ARG A 85 -22.92 -13.57 -29.69
N GLY A 86 -21.84 -13.39 -28.91
CA GLY A 86 -21.03 -12.19 -28.94
C GLY A 86 -21.69 -10.97 -28.27
N GLY A 87 -22.76 -11.17 -27.52
CA GLY A 87 -23.40 -10.11 -26.73
C GLY A 87 -22.60 -9.69 -25.50
N GLY A 88 -23.06 -8.62 -24.84
CA GLY A 88 -22.42 -8.10 -23.63
C GLY A 88 -22.69 -8.95 -22.39
N VAL A 89 -21.83 -8.82 -21.39
CA VAL A 89 -21.97 -9.51 -20.10
C VAL A 89 -22.87 -8.71 -19.18
N VAL A 90 -23.78 -9.39 -18.46
CA VAL A 90 -24.62 -8.81 -17.40
C VAL A 90 -23.94 -9.03 -16.06
N HIS A 91 -23.93 -8.00 -15.19
CA HIS A 91 -23.33 -8.04 -13.87
C HIS A 91 -21.87 -8.50 -13.85
N GLY A 92 -21.16 -8.34 -14.96
CA GLY A 92 -19.75 -8.66 -15.04
C GLY A 92 -18.89 -7.72 -14.18
N PRO A 93 -17.65 -8.09 -13.90
CA PRO A 93 -16.74 -7.26 -13.14
C PRO A 93 -16.49 -5.93 -13.85
N VAL A 94 -16.44 -4.87 -13.07
CA VAL A 94 -16.06 -3.51 -13.50
C VAL A 94 -14.89 -3.03 -12.66
N PRO A 95 -14.00 -2.19 -13.20
CA PRO A 95 -12.91 -1.60 -12.44
C PRO A 95 -13.44 -0.87 -11.21
N ARG A 96 -12.87 -1.22 -10.04
CA ARG A 96 -13.25 -0.57 -8.78
C ARG A 96 -12.08 -0.48 -7.82
N SER A 97 -12.10 0.48 -6.93
CA SER A 97 -11.18 0.54 -5.80
C SER A 97 -11.62 -0.45 -4.71
N TYR A 98 -10.63 -1.11 -4.09
CA TYR A 98 -10.81 -1.99 -2.94
C TYR A 98 -10.34 -1.36 -1.63
N VAL A 99 -10.04 -0.06 -1.65
CA VAL A 99 -9.56 0.67 -0.46
C VAL A 99 -10.67 0.75 0.59
N HIS A 100 -10.35 0.30 1.81
CA HIS A 100 -11.19 0.47 2.98
C HIS A 100 -10.70 1.68 3.78
N ARG A 101 -11.59 2.66 3.96
CA ARG A 101 -11.27 3.85 4.75
C ARG A 101 -11.12 3.50 6.23
N THR A 102 -9.89 3.56 6.76
CA THR A 102 -9.58 3.25 8.14
C THR A 102 -9.12 4.51 8.87
N PRO A 103 -9.69 4.86 10.05
CA PRO A 103 -9.28 6.00 10.84
C PRO A 103 -7.80 5.94 11.23
N LYS A 104 -7.06 7.06 11.15
CA LYS A 104 -5.64 7.15 11.51
C LYS A 104 -5.34 6.63 12.93
N LYS A 105 -6.23 6.90 13.91
CA LYS A 105 -6.10 6.40 15.29
C LYS A 105 -6.11 4.86 15.37
N MET A 106 -6.93 4.19 14.56
CA MET A 106 -6.96 2.73 14.49
C MET A 106 -5.66 2.17 13.92
N ILE A 107 -5.10 2.78 12.89
CA ILE A 107 -3.83 2.36 12.27
C ILE A 107 -2.69 2.51 13.28
N LYS A 108 -2.61 3.65 14.01
CA LYS A 108 -1.62 3.88 15.05
C LYS A 108 -1.71 2.85 16.18
N ALA A 109 -2.91 2.60 16.69
CA ALA A 109 -3.14 1.62 17.77
C ALA A 109 -2.82 0.19 17.33
N ALA A 110 -3.14 -0.19 16.08
CA ALA A 110 -2.78 -1.50 15.54
C ALA A 110 -1.26 -1.67 15.43
N LEU A 111 -0.54 -0.65 14.95
CA LEU A 111 0.92 -0.68 14.86
C LEU A 111 1.57 -0.80 16.26
N ALA A 112 1.12 0.01 17.23
CA ALA A 112 1.59 -0.08 18.61
C ALA A 112 1.36 -1.48 19.21
N GLY A 113 0.17 -2.08 19.01
CA GLY A 113 -0.11 -3.44 19.44
C GLY A 113 0.78 -4.51 18.80
N CYS A 114 1.09 -4.37 17.50
CA CYS A 114 2.04 -5.28 16.83
C CYS A 114 3.46 -5.17 17.40
N LEU A 115 3.93 -3.94 17.61
CA LEU A 115 5.26 -3.68 18.18
C LEU A 115 5.35 -4.17 19.63
N THR A 116 4.30 -3.96 20.43
CA THR A 116 4.22 -4.51 21.80
C THR A 116 4.36 -6.02 21.83
N ASN A 117 3.67 -6.71 20.92
CA ASN A 117 3.79 -8.17 20.84
C ASN A 117 5.22 -8.61 20.54
N ARG A 118 5.93 -7.93 19.63
CA ARG A 118 7.34 -8.19 19.32
C ARG A 118 8.26 -7.82 20.48
N ALA A 119 8.01 -6.71 21.16
CA ALA A 119 8.79 -6.28 22.32
C ALA A 119 8.64 -7.25 23.51
N ARG A 120 7.42 -7.71 23.82
CA ARG A 120 7.16 -8.71 24.86
C ARG A 120 7.83 -10.06 24.55
N ALA A 121 7.98 -10.41 23.28
CA ALA A 121 8.69 -11.61 22.84
C ALA A 121 10.24 -11.42 22.81
N GLY A 122 10.77 -10.24 23.16
CA GLY A 122 12.20 -9.94 23.09
C GLY A 122 12.75 -9.84 21.67
N ARG A 123 11.89 -9.60 20.67
CA ARG A 123 12.25 -9.60 19.23
C ARG A 123 12.35 -8.20 18.63
N VAL A 124 12.62 -7.21 19.46
CA VAL A 124 12.91 -5.83 19.02
C VAL A 124 14.36 -5.53 19.38
N HIS A 125 15.15 -5.19 18.38
CA HIS A 125 16.57 -4.93 18.48
C HIS A 125 16.90 -3.56 17.92
N ILE A 126 18.02 -2.99 18.35
CA ILE A 126 18.50 -1.70 17.86
C ILE A 126 19.96 -1.89 17.44
N VAL A 127 20.32 -1.37 16.27
CA VAL A 127 21.71 -1.25 15.83
C VAL A 127 22.11 0.24 15.84
N ASP A 128 23.30 0.53 16.30
CA ASP A 128 23.77 1.91 16.37
C ASP A 128 23.92 2.49 14.96
N SER A 129 24.69 1.84 14.09
CA SER A 129 24.86 2.17 12.68
C SER A 129 25.27 0.95 11.85
N PHE A 130 25.13 1.03 10.52
CA PHE A 130 25.64 0.05 9.56
C PHE A 130 27.06 0.41 9.05
N GLY A 131 27.82 1.24 9.81
CA GLY A 131 29.14 1.73 9.43
C GLY A 131 29.11 2.90 8.44
N ASP A 132 30.27 3.30 7.95
CA ASP A 132 30.42 4.44 7.03
C ASP A 132 30.35 4.01 5.56
N THR A 133 30.71 2.75 5.26
CA THR A 133 30.69 2.20 3.89
C THR A 133 29.67 1.09 3.76
N PRO A 134 28.91 1.02 2.64
CA PRO A 134 27.94 -0.04 2.43
C PRO A 134 28.62 -1.41 2.31
N SER A 135 28.32 -2.34 3.20
CA SER A 135 28.85 -3.71 3.21
C SER A 135 27.75 -4.72 3.50
N VAL A 136 27.51 -5.62 2.56
CA VAL A 136 26.55 -6.73 2.72
C VAL A 136 27.14 -7.80 3.65
N ALA A 137 28.46 -8.01 3.60
CA ALA A 137 29.15 -9.02 4.43
C ALA A 137 29.02 -8.67 5.92
N ASP A 138 29.25 -7.40 6.28
CA ASP A 138 29.15 -6.96 7.68
C ASP A 138 27.72 -7.05 8.19
N ALA A 139 26.73 -6.72 7.35
CA ALA A 139 25.31 -6.87 7.70
C ALA A 139 24.93 -8.34 7.92
N LEU A 140 25.43 -9.28 7.10
CA LEU A 140 25.21 -10.71 7.29
C LEU A 140 25.87 -11.23 8.56
N THR A 141 27.11 -10.80 8.83
CA THR A 141 27.85 -11.14 10.04
C THR A 141 27.12 -10.66 11.29
N LEU A 142 26.63 -9.43 11.28
CA LEU A 142 25.80 -8.88 12.34
C LEU A 142 24.57 -9.77 12.59
N PHE A 143 23.81 -10.14 11.56
CA PHE A 143 22.59 -10.94 11.71
C PHE A 143 22.90 -12.36 12.21
N GLN A 144 24.01 -12.97 11.81
CA GLN A 144 24.43 -14.28 12.28
C GLN A 144 24.86 -14.25 13.75
N ILE A 145 25.68 -13.29 14.15
CA ILE A 145 26.18 -13.18 15.53
C ILE A 145 25.03 -12.88 16.50
N THR A 146 24.13 -12.00 16.12
CA THR A 146 22.97 -11.63 16.95
C THR A 146 21.86 -12.68 16.96
N GLY A 147 21.98 -13.73 16.13
CA GLY A 147 21.00 -14.82 16.05
C GLY A 147 19.61 -14.37 15.54
N LEU A 148 19.57 -13.30 14.75
CA LEU A 148 18.31 -12.79 14.18
C LEU A 148 17.73 -13.79 13.19
N SER A 149 16.40 -13.88 13.17
CA SER A 149 15.68 -14.82 12.30
C SER A 149 15.85 -14.45 10.82
N SER A 150 15.60 -15.44 9.94
CA SER A 150 15.67 -15.24 8.49
C SER A 150 14.62 -14.25 7.95
N LYS A 151 13.55 -13.99 8.73
CA LYS A 151 12.50 -13.02 8.39
C LYS A 151 12.66 -11.76 9.24
N LEU A 152 13.56 -10.91 8.82
CA LEU A 152 13.95 -9.71 9.54
C LEU A 152 13.32 -8.46 8.89
N LEU A 153 12.74 -7.58 9.72
CA LEU A 153 12.34 -6.25 9.32
C LEU A 153 13.38 -5.23 9.81
N VAL A 154 14.06 -4.58 8.89
CA VAL A 154 14.98 -3.49 9.20
C VAL A 154 14.27 -2.15 8.98
N VAL A 155 14.27 -1.32 10.00
CA VAL A 155 13.70 0.03 9.95
C VAL A 155 14.84 1.03 9.98
N ALA A 156 15.00 1.77 8.88
CA ALA A 156 16.07 2.76 8.73
C ALA A 156 15.49 4.16 8.48
N GLN A 157 16.29 5.19 8.73
CA GLN A 157 15.95 6.56 8.38
C GLN A 157 16.10 6.76 6.85
N ALA A 158 15.30 7.65 6.26
CA ALA A 158 15.35 7.92 4.82
C ALA A 158 16.72 8.46 4.35
N SER A 159 17.45 9.14 5.24
CA SER A 159 18.81 9.65 4.98
C SER A 159 19.90 8.57 5.06
N ASP A 160 19.60 7.40 5.64
CA ASP A 160 20.58 6.33 5.87
C ASP A 160 20.77 5.47 4.62
N SER A 161 21.52 6.01 3.65
CA SER A 161 21.81 5.33 2.39
C SER A 161 22.72 4.10 2.56
N VAL A 162 23.54 4.06 3.63
CA VAL A 162 24.46 2.94 3.93
C VAL A 162 23.65 1.74 4.36
N ALA A 163 22.75 1.88 5.34
CA ALA A 163 21.85 0.81 5.76
C ALA A 163 21.04 0.27 4.57
N TYR A 164 20.50 1.17 3.72
CA TYR A 164 19.73 0.78 2.55
C TYR A 164 20.52 -0.10 1.60
N ARG A 165 21.75 0.30 1.23
CA ARG A 165 22.59 -0.45 0.29
C ARG A 165 23.12 -1.76 0.88
N SER A 166 23.42 -1.81 2.17
CA SER A 166 23.92 -2.99 2.86
C SER A 166 22.89 -4.11 2.97
N VAL A 167 21.60 -3.75 3.18
CA VAL A 167 20.57 -4.71 3.61
C VAL A 167 19.61 -5.11 2.50
N ARG A 168 19.31 -4.24 1.53
CA ARG A 168 18.23 -4.44 0.53
C ARG A 168 18.32 -5.72 -0.29
N ASN A 169 19.54 -6.23 -0.50
CA ASN A 169 19.79 -7.41 -1.36
C ASN A 169 19.79 -8.74 -0.57
N ILE A 170 19.63 -8.71 0.75
CA ILE A 170 19.66 -9.91 1.58
C ILE A 170 18.28 -10.60 1.51
N PRO A 171 18.20 -11.86 1.10
CA PRO A 171 16.95 -12.60 1.04
C PRO A 171 16.34 -12.76 2.43
N GLY A 172 15.02 -12.62 2.53
CA GLY A 172 14.29 -12.71 3.81
C GLY A 172 14.28 -11.41 4.63
N VAL A 173 15.16 -10.46 4.33
CA VAL A 173 15.19 -9.18 5.00
C VAL A 173 14.36 -8.16 4.25
N ARG A 174 13.47 -7.46 4.98
CA ARG A 174 12.67 -6.37 4.44
C ARG A 174 13.14 -5.06 5.05
N LEU A 175 13.55 -4.13 4.21
CA LEU A 175 13.91 -2.79 4.62
C LEU A 175 12.73 -1.84 4.42
N VAL A 176 12.43 -1.04 5.44
CA VAL A 176 11.34 -0.05 5.43
C VAL A 176 11.82 1.25 6.08
N HIS A 177 11.44 2.39 5.52
CA HIS A 177 11.68 3.67 6.18
C HIS A 177 10.70 3.88 7.34
N VAL A 178 11.13 4.65 8.35
CA VAL A 178 10.33 4.95 9.55
C VAL A 178 8.92 5.40 9.19
N GLY A 179 8.78 6.34 8.26
CA GLY A 179 7.47 6.83 7.82
C GLY A 179 6.61 5.79 7.06
N GLN A 180 7.16 4.68 6.60
CA GLN A 180 6.46 3.60 5.88
C GLN A 180 6.18 2.37 6.74
N LEU A 181 6.63 2.37 8.01
CA LEU A 181 6.40 1.27 8.93
C LEU A 181 4.90 1.02 9.11
N ASN A 182 4.49 -0.22 8.95
CA ASN A 182 3.09 -0.62 9.01
C ASN A 182 2.90 -1.96 9.73
N SER A 183 1.66 -2.21 10.17
CA SER A 183 1.32 -3.40 10.96
C SER A 183 1.56 -4.71 10.20
N TYR A 184 1.34 -4.75 8.88
CA TYR A 184 1.54 -5.95 8.07
C TYR A 184 3.01 -6.37 8.02
N ASP A 185 3.92 -5.42 7.83
CA ASP A 185 5.36 -5.72 7.76
C ASP A 185 5.89 -6.22 9.10
N VAL A 186 5.45 -5.63 10.22
CA VAL A 186 5.81 -6.09 11.57
C VAL A 186 5.30 -7.50 11.85
N LEU A 187 4.07 -7.84 11.43
CA LEU A 187 3.52 -9.18 11.61
C LEU A 187 4.17 -10.24 10.73
N ARG A 188 4.55 -9.86 9.50
CA ARG A 188 5.20 -10.76 8.54
C ARG A 188 6.60 -11.15 8.97
N SER A 189 7.30 -10.27 9.66
CA SER A 189 8.68 -10.47 10.12
C SER A 189 8.69 -11.05 11.53
N ASP A 190 9.67 -11.89 11.82
CA ASP A 190 9.83 -12.48 13.16
C ASP A 190 10.57 -11.52 14.09
N ASP A 191 11.60 -10.84 13.61
CA ASP A 191 12.37 -9.85 14.36
C ASP A 191 12.29 -8.47 13.71
N VAL A 192 12.39 -7.44 14.54
CA VAL A 192 12.39 -6.03 14.11
C VAL A 192 13.69 -5.37 14.58
N LEU A 193 14.48 -4.87 13.65
CA LEU A 193 15.74 -4.18 13.88
C LEU A 193 15.60 -2.71 13.50
N PHE A 194 15.76 -1.82 14.46
CA PHE A 194 15.80 -0.37 14.22
C PHE A 194 17.26 0.10 14.12
N THR A 195 17.56 1.00 13.19
CA THR A 195 18.77 1.83 13.36
C THR A 195 18.49 2.84 14.48
N ARG A 196 19.51 3.23 15.25
CA ARG A 196 19.36 4.19 16.36
C ARG A 196 18.73 5.51 15.91
N GLY A 197 19.15 6.00 14.73
CA GLY A 197 18.57 7.18 14.11
C GLY A 197 17.07 6.99 13.78
N ALA A 198 16.70 5.83 13.21
CA ALA A 198 15.31 5.51 12.89
C ALA A 198 14.44 5.38 14.15
N TYR A 199 14.98 4.77 15.22
CA TYR A 199 14.27 4.66 16.49
C TYR A 199 13.98 6.04 17.09
N ASN A 200 14.97 6.94 17.11
CA ASN A 200 14.80 8.29 17.62
C ASN A 200 13.75 9.09 16.82
N VAL A 201 13.76 8.96 15.50
CA VAL A 201 12.75 9.58 14.63
C VAL A 201 11.36 8.96 14.86
N PHE A 202 11.28 7.63 15.06
CA PHE A 202 10.03 6.93 15.30
C PHE A 202 9.37 7.35 16.62
N VAL A 203 10.16 7.46 17.67
CA VAL A 203 9.69 7.90 18.99
C VAL A 203 9.35 9.39 18.99
N GLY A 204 10.09 10.21 18.20
CA GLY A 204 9.93 11.66 18.17
C GLY A 204 10.35 12.35 19.47
N PRO A 205 10.41 13.70 19.50
CA PRO A 205 10.81 14.45 20.69
C PRO A 205 9.76 14.41 21.81
N SER A 206 8.50 14.13 21.47
CA SER A 206 7.37 14.06 22.43
C SER A 206 6.93 12.63 22.75
N GLY A 207 7.65 11.61 22.22
CA GLY A 207 7.21 10.22 22.32
C GLY A 207 5.98 9.89 21.47
N ASP A 208 5.46 10.81 20.69
CA ASP A 208 4.38 10.56 19.73
C ASP A 208 4.91 9.92 18.44
N LEU A 209 4.16 8.98 17.89
CA LEU A 209 4.48 8.39 16.60
C LEU A 209 4.67 9.49 15.55
N ALA A 210 5.89 9.63 15.00
CA ALA A 210 6.17 10.46 13.85
C ALA A 210 5.49 9.89 12.60
N PHE A 211 4.18 10.01 12.54
CA PHE A 211 3.40 9.68 11.36
C PHE A 211 3.43 10.90 10.45
N SER A 212 4.12 10.82 9.30
CA SER A 212 4.03 11.86 8.29
C SER A 212 2.55 12.08 7.95
N GLU A 213 2.09 13.31 8.06
CA GLU A 213 0.69 13.68 7.78
C GLU A 213 0.33 13.46 6.29
N ASP A 214 1.34 13.32 5.43
CA ASP A 214 1.24 13.26 3.96
C ASP A 214 1.01 11.86 3.37
N ARG A 215 0.57 10.88 4.16
CA ARG A 215 -0.02 9.69 3.55
C ARG A 215 -1.45 10.02 3.12
N ASP A 216 -1.55 10.87 2.12
CA ASP A 216 -2.72 10.86 1.26
C ASP A 216 -2.94 9.43 0.80
N ASN A 217 -4.11 8.93 1.14
CA ASN A 217 -4.66 7.66 0.72
C ASN A 217 -4.34 7.48 -0.78
N PRO A 218 -3.50 6.52 -1.23
CA PRO A 218 -3.16 6.38 -2.64
C PRO A 218 -4.36 6.09 -3.54
N GLY A 219 -5.58 6.02 -2.96
CA GLY A 219 -6.84 5.85 -3.65
C GLY A 219 -7.61 7.14 -3.95
N THR A 220 -7.13 8.34 -3.56
CA THR A 220 -7.94 9.58 -3.73
C THR A 220 -7.56 10.38 -4.97
N SER A 221 -6.51 10.03 -5.70
CA SER A 221 -6.14 10.65 -6.98
C SER A 221 -6.49 9.79 -8.19
N LEU A 222 -7.68 9.20 -8.23
CA LEU A 222 -8.25 8.87 -9.52
C LEU A 222 -8.61 10.19 -10.19
N PRO A 223 -8.13 10.48 -11.43
CA PRO A 223 -8.59 11.63 -12.16
C PRO A 223 -10.11 11.53 -12.23
N LYS A 224 -10.80 12.60 -11.78
CA LYS A 224 -12.23 12.71 -11.97
C LYS A 224 -12.49 12.42 -13.43
N SER A 225 -13.30 11.41 -13.72
CA SER A 225 -13.85 11.21 -15.06
C SER A 225 -14.43 12.55 -15.49
N PRO A 226 -14.10 13.05 -16.71
CA PRO A 226 -14.65 14.31 -17.17
C PRO A 226 -16.18 14.24 -17.07
N THR A 227 -16.77 15.19 -16.37
CA THR A 227 -18.21 15.37 -16.31
C THR A 227 -18.70 15.66 -17.73
N PRO A 228 -19.91 15.20 -18.12
CA PRO A 228 -20.42 15.38 -19.48
C PRO A 228 -20.56 16.86 -19.92
N GLU A 229 -20.35 17.82 -19.04
CA GLU A 229 -20.35 19.27 -19.34
C GLU A 229 -19.06 19.75 -20.05
N ASP A 230 -17.90 19.05 -19.86
CA ASP A 230 -16.65 19.43 -20.51
C ASP A 230 -16.56 19.01 -22.01
N SER A 231 -17.54 18.24 -22.50
CA SER A 231 -17.56 17.83 -23.92
C SER A 231 -18.27 18.81 -24.86
N SER A 232 -18.94 19.86 -24.34
CA SER A 232 -19.68 20.84 -25.17
C SER A 232 -18.76 21.89 -25.80
N ASP A 233 -17.62 22.20 -25.21
CA ASP A 233 -16.71 23.23 -25.74
C ASP A 233 -15.72 22.70 -26.81
N ALA A 234 -15.48 21.40 -26.86
CA ALA A 234 -14.61 20.82 -27.90
C ALA A 234 -15.30 20.74 -29.29
N THR A 235 -16.63 20.76 -29.32
CA THR A 235 -17.38 20.67 -30.58
C THR A 235 -17.54 22.03 -31.25
N LYS A 236 -17.52 23.14 -30.49
CA LYS A 236 -17.60 24.50 -31.04
C LYS A 236 -16.28 24.95 -31.71
N ALA A 237 -15.13 24.44 -31.27
CA ALA A 237 -13.83 24.79 -31.87
C ALA A 237 -13.53 24.08 -33.21
N ARG A 238 -14.33 23.06 -33.57
CA ARG A 238 -14.15 22.33 -34.84
C ARG A 238 -15.01 22.85 -35.99
N SER A 239 -16.12 23.55 -35.71
CA SER A 239 -17.00 24.09 -36.75
C SER A 239 -16.49 25.42 -37.36
N SER A 240 -15.61 26.16 -36.65
CA SER A 240 -15.08 27.44 -37.10
C SER A 240 -13.85 27.34 -38.03
N ARG A 241 -13.35 26.13 -38.30
CA ARG A 241 -12.17 25.90 -39.20
C ARG A 241 -12.50 25.35 -40.58
N HIS A 242 -13.79 25.23 -40.94
CA HIS A 242 -14.18 24.64 -42.23
C HIS A 242 -14.72 25.63 -43.23
N ASP A 243 -14.88 26.92 -42.88
CA ASP A 243 -15.47 27.93 -43.74
C ASP A 243 -14.47 28.88 -44.48
N ASP A 244 -13.13 28.64 -44.29
CA ASP A 244 -12.11 29.50 -44.89
C ASP A 244 -11.35 28.85 -46.10
N ARG A 245 -11.97 27.87 -46.78
CA ARG A 245 -11.32 27.24 -47.97
C ARG A 245 -12.22 27.12 -49.21
N THR A 246 -13.05 28.13 -49.48
CA THR A 246 -13.69 28.27 -50.79
C THR A 246 -13.80 29.74 -51.13
N GLY A 247 -12.75 30.29 -51.76
CA GLY A 247 -12.72 31.66 -52.24
C GLY A 247 -11.36 32.06 -52.79
N ALA A 248 -10.96 31.50 -53.94
CA ALA A 248 -10.10 32.05 -55.00
C ALA A 248 -9.92 31.01 -56.08
#